data_a77a3b55f1d68e8d026d6b88f38c8273
#
_entry.id   a77a3b55f1d68e8d026d6b88f38c8273
#
_cell.length_a   1.000
_cell.length_b   1.000
_cell.length_c   1.000
_cell.angle_alpha   90.00
_cell.angle_beta   90.00
_cell.angle_gamma   90.00
#
_symmetry.space_group_name_H-M   'P 1'
#
loop_
_entity.id
_entity.type
_entity.pdbx_description
1 polymer ?
#
loop_
_entity_poly.entity_id
_entity_poly.type
_entity_poly.pdbx_seq_one_letter_code
_entity_poly.pdbx_strand_id
1 'polypeptide(L)'
;YFAREKGGIMIGNIYDICQKEEKIQVAGEEKEPAELLAHFLRGILKFLGIQDIVKNTRCLCITSPELSTLQVRNYQKACSLAGFSREKYMLMDYGESFYYYALGQKRETWNRSVGWYAFAGDTVTFRKLTINGSSRPVLVKLEDPVSTKLEPEEEIRDVEFYRFISKTLGKELFSS
;
A
#
# COMPACT_ATOMS: atom_id res chain seq x y z
N TYR A 1 20.25 1.18 -9.47
CA TYR A 1 21.63 1.10 -9.92
C TYR A 1 21.81 0.02 -10.99
N PHE A 2 21.43 -1.21 -10.73
CA PHE A 2 21.60 -2.36 -11.64
C PHE A 2 20.93 -2.21 -13.01
N ALA A 3 19.76 -1.57 -13.08
CA ALA A 3 19.04 -1.40 -14.34
C ALA A 3 19.74 -0.43 -15.30
N ARG A 4 20.37 0.63 -14.79
CA ARG A 4 21.09 1.61 -15.61
C ARG A 4 22.36 1.06 -16.23
N GLU A 5 23.10 0.24 -15.49
CA GLU A 5 24.37 -0.35 -15.98
C GLU A 5 24.17 -1.39 -17.09
N LYS A 6 22.98 -2.01 -17.19
CA LYS A 6 22.64 -3.02 -18.19
C LYS A 6 21.69 -2.52 -19.28
N GLY A 7 21.53 -1.20 -19.44
CA GLY A 7 20.62 -0.63 -20.44
C GLY A 7 19.13 -0.87 -20.16
N GLY A 8 18.80 -1.20 -18.91
CA GLY A 8 17.42 -1.39 -18.48
C GLY A 8 16.66 -0.07 -18.31
N ILE A 9 15.36 -0.10 -18.51
CA ILE A 9 14.47 1.03 -18.26
C ILE A 9 13.92 0.92 -16.84
N MET A 10 14.10 2.00 -16.08
CA MET A 10 13.54 2.09 -14.74
C MET A 10 12.14 2.70 -14.82
N ILE A 11 11.13 1.93 -14.40
CA ILE A 11 9.76 2.41 -14.22
C ILE A 11 9.59 2.75 -12.74
N GLY A 12 9.49 4.04 -12.46
CA GLY A 12 9.19 4.54 -11.11
C GLY A 12 7.69 4.57 -10.86
N ASN A 13 7.34 4.61 -9.57
CA ASN A 13 5.98 4.84 -9.08
C ASN A 13 4.87 4.02 -9.76
N ILE A 14 4.91 2.71 -9.58
CA ILE A 14 3.91 1.78 -10.12
C ILE A 14 2.49 2.07 -9.60
N TYR A 15 2.36 2.69 -8.43
CA TYR A 15 1.09 3.10 -7.87
C TYR A 15 0.39 4.15 -8.73
N ASP A 16 1.11 5.22 -9.13
CA ASP A 16 0.55 6.27 -10.00
C ASP A 16 0.26 5.74 -11.40
N ILE A 17 1.06 4.79 -11.87
CA ILE A 17 0.83 4.12 -13.14
C ILE A 17 -0.52 3.38 -13.12
N CYS A 18 -0.84 2.70 -12.04
CA CYS A 18 -2.10 1.97 -11.91
C CYS A 18 -3.35 2.86 -11.82
N GLN A 19 -3.16 4.17 -11.65
CA GLN A 19 -4.25 5.15 -11.66
C GLN A 19 -4.55 5.69 -13.07
N LYS A 20 -3.82 5.26 -14.10
CA LYS A 20 -3.97 5.73 -15.49
C LYS A 20 -4.75 4.72 -16.32
N GLU A 21 -5.53 5.24 -17.27
CA GLU A 21 -6.13 4.42 -18.34
C GLU A 21 -5.21 4.28 -19.55
N GLU A 22 -4.38 5.30 -19.74
CA GLU A 22 -3.53 5.42 -20.92
C GLU A 22 -2.41 4.39 -20.92
N LYS A 23 -2.08 3.90 -22.09
CA LYS A 23 -0.91 3.07 -22.28
C LYS A 23 0.37 3.87 -22.07
N ILE A 24 1.40 3.21 -21.62
CA ILE A 24 2.69 3.80 -21.29
C ILE A 24 3.73 3.27 -22.26
N GLN A 25 4.51 4.18 -22.84
CA GLN A 25 5.63 3.82 -23.71
C GLN A 25 6.79 3.26 -22.88
N VAL A 26 7.15 2.02 -23.13
CA VAL A 26 8.28 1.34 -22.49
C VAL A 26 9.11 0.64 -23.56
N ALA A 27 10.36 1.04 -23.74
CA ALA A 27 11.27 0.46 -24.73
C ALA A 27 10.73 0.48 -26.19
N GLY A 28 9.95 1.49 -26.55
CA GLY A 28 9.34 1.60 -27.88
C GLY A 28 8.05 0.81 -28.07
N GLU A 29 7.59 0.10 -27.04
CA GLU A 29 6.31 -0.60 -27.03
C GLU A 29 5.29 0.08 -26.13
N GLU A 30 4.02 0.06 -26.51
CA GLU A 30 2.91 0.48 -25.67
C GLU A 30 2.51 -0.63 -24.72
N LYS A 31 2.55 -0.35 -23.42
CA LYS A 31 2.14 -1.27 -22.36
C LYS A 31 0.97 -0.71 -21.58
N GLU A 32 0.02 -1.55 -21.26
CA GLU A 32 -1.04 -1.18 -20.31
C GLU A 32 -0.52 -1.13 -18.88
N PRO A 33 -1.07 -0.26 -18.01
CA PRO A 33 -0.72 -0.24 -16.59
C PRO A 33 -0.77 -1.60 -15.90
N ALA A 34 -1.79 -2.40 -16.22
CA ALA A 34 -1.95 -3.74 -15.67
C ALA A 34 -0.84 -4.71 -16.09
N GLU A 35 -0.30 -4.58 -17.32
CA GLU A 35 0.82 -5.41 -17.77
C GLU A 35 2.10 -5.09 -17.00
N LEU A 36 2.38 -3.80 -16.80
CA LEU A 36 3.55 -3.35 -16.02
C LEU A 36 3.47 -3.83 -14.57
N LEU A 37 2.29 -3.71 -13.95
CA LEU A 37 2.07 -4.23 -12.61
C LEU A 37 2.21 -5.76 -12.55
N ALA A 38 1.72 -6.49 -13.55
CA ALA A 38 1.89 -7.95 -13.61
C ALA A 38 3.37 -8.36 -13.67
N HIS A 39 4.17 -7.65 -14.46
CA HIS A 39 5.62 -7.84 -14.52
C HIS A 39 6.29 -7.55 -13.17
N PHE A 40 5.89 -6.46 -12.50
CA PHE A 40 6.38 -6.09 -11.19
C PHE A 40 6.06 -7.16 -10.14
N LEU A 41 4.81 -7.64 -10.08
CA LEU A 41 4.38 -8.69 -9.16
C LEU A 41 5.19 -9.98 -9.36
N ARG A 42 5.33 -10.43 -10.60
CA ARG A 42 6.15 -11.61 -10.91
C ARG A 42 7.61 -11.41 -10.51
N GLY A 43 8.15 -10.22 -10.73
CA GLY A 43 9.52 -9.88 -10.36
C GLY A 43 9.75 -9.96 -8.85
N ILE A 44 8.86 -9.36 -8.05
CA ILE A 44 8.93 -9.43 -6.58
C ILE A 44 8.85 -10.86 -6.09
N LEU A 45 7.86 -11.60 -6.56
CA LEU A 45 7.63 -12.97 -6.12
C LEU A 45 8.82 -13.89 -6.48
N LYS A 46 9.41 -13.69 -7.66
CA LYS A 46 10.65 -14.36 -8.06
C LYS A 46 11.83 -13.97 -7.17
N PHE A 47 11.96 -12.68 -6.86
CA PHE A 47 13.01 -12.18 -5.98
C PHE A 47 12.91 -12.79 -4.57
N LEU A 48 11.70 -13.00 -4.07
CA LEU A 48 11.45 -13.68 -2.79
C LEU A 48 11.72 -15.18 -2.82
N GLY A 49 12.19 -15.73 -3.95
CA GLY A 49 12.54 -17.13 -4.08
C GLY A 49 11.34 -18.09 -4.09
N ILE A 50 10.14 -17.57 -4.31
CA ILE A 50 8.91 -18.39 -4.38
C ILE A 50 8.91 -19.13 -5.73
N GLN A 51 9.23 -20.42 -5.69
CA GLN A 51 9.07 -21.30 -6.85
C GLN A 51 7.60 -21.65 -7.05
N ASP A 52 7.18 -21.85 -8.31
CA ASP A 52 5.78 -22.12 -8.65
C ASP A 52 4.80 -21.16 -7.99
N ILE A 53 5.07 -19.87 -8.17
CA ILE A 53 4.48 -18.72 -7.48
C ILE A 53 2.97 -18.87 -7.31
N VAL A 54 2.25 -19.17 -8.40
CA VAL A 54 0.78 -19.26 -8.36
C VAL A 54 0.31 -20.47 -7.55
N LYS A 55 1.03 -21.59 -7.62
CA LYS A 55 0.68 -22.81 -6.90
C LYS A 55 0.92 -22.68 -5.40
N ASN A 56 2.07 -22.10 -5.03
CA ASN A 56 2.52 -22.03 -3.65
C ASN A 56 2.00 -20.79 -2.90
N THR A 57 1.44 -19.81 -3.60
CA THR A 57 0.79 -18.65 -2.95
C THR A 57 -0.63 -19.04 -2.54
N ARG A 58 -0.89 -19.01 -1.25
CA ARG A 58 -2.22 -19.25 -0.69
C ARG A 58 -3.16 -18.05 -0.95
N CYS A 59 -2.70 -16.87 -0.68
CA CYS A 59 -3.40 -15.62 -0.94
C CYS A 59 -2.39 -14.49 -1.15
N LEU A 60 -2.58 -13.71 -2.21
CA LEU A 60 -1.87 -12.47 -2.46
C LEU A 60 -2.75 -11.31 -1.98
N CYS A 61 -2.31 -10.59 -0.97
CA CYS A 61 -2.99 -9.38 -0.52
C CYS A 61 -2.26 -8.16 -1.08
N ILE A 62 -2.98 -7.35 -1.85
CA ILE A 62 -2.49 -6.07 -2.37
C ILE A 62 -3.18 -4.96 -1.60
N THR A 63 -2.39 -4.13 -0.93
CA THR A 63 -2.90 -2.96 -0.20
C THR A 63 -2.51 -1.68 -0.92
N SER A 64 -3.38 -0.70 -0.90
CA SER A 64 -3.21 0.60 -1.55
C SER A 64 -3.73 1.71 -0.66
N PRO A 65 -3.18 2.94 -0.72
CA PRO A 65 -3.72 4.09 0.02
C PRO A 65 -5.21 4.28 -0.23
N GLU A 66 -5.61 4.17 -1.48
CA GLU A 66 -6.99 4.24 -1.96
C GLU A 66 -7.20 3.19 -3.05
N LEU A 67 -8.46 2.84 -3.29
CA LEU A 67 -8.87 1.92 -4.36
C LEU A 67 -9.98 2.57 -5.18
N SER A 68 -9.60 3.33 -6.21
CA SER A 68 -10.56 3.77 -7.23
C SER A 68 -11.02 2.59 -8.09
N THR A 69 -12.16 2.74 -8.76
CA THR A 69 -12.66 1.73 -9.69
C THR A 69 -11.62 1.36 -10.75
N LEU A 70 -10.87 2.33 -11.25
CA LEU A 70 -9.82 2.12 -12.24
C LEU A 70 -8.65 1.32 -11.66
N GLN A 71 -8.19 1.65 -10.46
CA GLN A 71 -7.15 0.89 -9.78
C GLN A 71 -7.58 -0.55 -9.53
N VAL A 72 -8.79 -0.77 -9.04
CA VAL A 72 -9.34 -2.12 -8.85
C VAL A 72 -9.30 -2.91 -10.14
N ARG A 73 -9.75 -2.32 -11.26
CA ARG A 73 -9.71 -2.95 -12.59
C ARG A 73 -8.28 -3.31 -13.00
N ASN A 74 -7.33 -2.38 -12.86
CA ASN A 74 -5.94 -2.61 -13.23
C ASN A 74 -5.28 -3.68 -12.35
N TYR A 75 -5.53 -3.67 -11.04
CA TYR A 75 -5.01 -4.69 -10.12
C TYR A 75 -5.58 -6.08 -10.41
N GLN A 76 -6.89 -6.18 -10.66
CA GLN A 76 -7.52 -7.44 -11.02
C GLN A 76 -6.95 -8.02 -12.32
N LYS A 77 -6.81 -7.16 -13.35
CA LYS A 77 -6.21 -7.55 -14.64
C LYS A 77 -4.74 -7.96 -14.45
N ALA A 78 -3.97 -7.24 -13.65
CA ALA A 78 -2.58 -7.56 -13.36
C ALA A 78 -2.44 -8.92 -12.63
N CYS A 79 -3.28 -9.19 -11.63
CA CYS A 79 -3.30 -10.47 -10.95
C CYS A 79 -3.61 -11.61 -11.92
N SER A 80 -4.61 -11.44 -12.79
CA SER A 80 -4.96 -12.41 -13.81
C SER A 80 -3.79 -12.64 -14.78
N LEU A 81 -3.17 -11.59 -15.30
CA LEU A 81 -1.98 -11.68 -16.15
C LEU A 81 -0.79 -12.34 -15.44
N ALA A 82 -0.67 -12.15 -14.13
CA ALA A 82 0.35 -12.81 -13.32
C ALA A 82 0.02 -14.30 -13.05
N GLY A 83 -1.18 -14.76 -13.42
CA GLY A 83 -1.62 -16.15 -13.31
C GLY A 83 -2.44 -16.45 -12.05
N PHE A 84 -2.81 -15.44 -11.26
CA PHE A 84 -3.65 -15.64 -10.07
C PHE A 84 -5.12 -15.69 -10.44
N SER A 85 -5.83 -16.73 -10.01
CA SER A 85 -7.29 -16.79 -10.07
C SER A 85 -7.91 -15.88 -9.01
N ARG A 86 -9.19 -15.52 -9.18
CA ARG A 86 -9.88 -14.51 -8.34
C ARG A 86 -9.87 -14.85 -6.84
N GLU A 87 -9.95 -16.09 -6.50
CA GLU A 87 -9.93 -16.59 -5.12
C GLU A 87 -8.54 -16.57 -4.46
N LYS A 88 -7.49 -16.34 -5.24
CA LYS A 88 -6.10 -16.33 -4.75
C LYS A 88 -5.57 -14.94 -4.44
N TYR A 89 -6.36 -13.89 -4.59
CA TYR A 89 -5.93 -12.54 -4.21
C TYR A 89 -7.05 -11.73 -3.59
N MET A 90 -6.67 -10.76 -2.78
CA MET A 90 -7.55 -9.75 -2.20
C MET A 90 -6.94 -8.38 -2.48
N LEU A 91 -7.83 -7.42 -2.70
CA LEU A 91 -7.48 -6.00 -2.79
C LEU A 91 -8.15 -5.30 -1.62
N MET A 92 -7.40 -4.49 -0.90
CA MET A 92 -7.94 -3.70 0.20
C MET A 92 -7.24 -2.35 0.27
N ASP A 93 -7.95 -1.33 0.69
CA ASP A 93 -7.32 -0.06 0.99
C ASP A 93 -6.61 -0.10 2.36
N TYR A 94 -5.82 0.92 2.65
CA TYR A 94 -5.11 1.00 3.93
C TYR A 94 -6.06 1.07 5.12
N GLY A 95 -7.28 1.63 4.95
CA GLY A 95 -8.29 1.66 5.99
C GLY A 95 -8.81 0.27 6.33
N GLU A 96 -9.16 -0.50 5.33
CA GLU A 96 -9.59 -1.88 5.48
C GLU A 96 -8.46 -2.76 6.04
N SER A 97 -7.24 -2.59 5.53
CA SER A 97 -6.06 -3.29 6.02
C SER A 97 -5.79 -2.98 7.50
N PHE A 98 -5.88 -1.71 7.89
CA PHE A 98 -5.72 -1.30 9.28
C PHE A 98 -6.82 -1.84 10.19
N TYR A 99 -8.04 -1.94 9.69
CA TYR A 99 -9.15 -2.55 10.41
C TYR A 99 -8.85 -3.99 10.83
N TYR A 100 -8.39 -4.82 9.90
CA TYR A 100 -8.01 -6.20 10.21
C TYR A 100 -6.85 -6.27 11.20
N TYR A 101 -5.88 -5.39 11.06
CA TYR A 101 -4.78 -5.26 12.03
C TYR A 101 -5.31 -4.90 13.43
N ALA A 102 -6.16 -3.88 13.53
CA ALA A 102 -6.71 -3.41 14.80
C ALA A 102 -7.51 -4.50 15.52
N LEU A 103 -8.34 -5.24 14.80
CA LEU A 103 -9.11 -6.37 15.37
C LEU A 103 -8.22 -7.50 15.88
N GLY A 104 -7.03 -7.68 15.31
CA GLY A 104 -6.04 -8.66 15.75
C GLY A 104 -5.31 -8.25 17.04
N GLN A 105 -5.42 -6.99 17.47
CA GLN A 105 -4.79 -6.50 18.69
C GLN A 105 -5.65 -6.81 19.94
N LYS A 106 -5.07 -6.56 21.12
CA LYS A 106 -5.83 -6.67 22.38
C LYS A 106 -7.01 -5.70 22.38
N ARG A 107 -8.15 -6.15 22.88
CA ARG A 107 -9.41 -5.39 22.87
C ARG A 107 -9.29 -4.00 23.48
N GLU A 108 -8.46 -3.84 24.52
CA GLU A 108 -8.23 -2.55 25.18
C GLU A 108 -7.63 -1.50 24.23
N THR A 109 -6.91 -1.95 23.22
CA THR A 109 -6.24 -1.07 22.23
C THR A 109 -7.23 -0.43 21.26
N TRP A 110 -8.34 -1.12 20.92
CA TRP A 110 -9.26 -0.68 19.89
C TRP A 110 -10.72 -0.51 20.34
N ASN A 111 -10.99 -0.66 21.64
CA ASN A 111 -12.35 -0.53 22.16
C ASN A 111 -12.85 0.91 22.01
N ARG A 112 -13.84 1.14 21.14
CA ARG A 112 -14.56 2.36 20.76
C ARG A 112 -14.04 3.02 19.46
N SER A 113 -12.94 3.75 19.50
CA SER A 113 -12.45 4.50 18.34
C SER A 113 -10.94 4.43 18.22
N VAL A 114 -10.47 4.24 17.02
CA VAL A 114 -9.05 4.23 16.68
C VAL A 114 -8.83 5.20 15.53
N GLY A 115 -7.88 6.11 15.69
CA GLY A 115 -7.44 7.00 14.62
C GLY A 115 -6.00 6.67 14.22
N TRP A 116 -5.69 6.88 12.95
CA TRP A 116 -4.33 6.75 12.45
C TRP A 116 -4.04 7.74 11.33
N TYR A 117 -2.76 8.03 11.15
CA TYR A 117 -2.26 8.82 10.04
C TYR A 117 -1.57 7.91 9.03
N ALA A 118 -1.88 8.09 7.76
CA ALA A 118 -1.18 7.47 6.64
C ALA A 118 -0.41 8.54 5.88
N PHE A 119 0.87 8.27 5.61
CA PHE A 119 1.76 9.16 4.86
C PHE A 119 2.00 8.51 3.48
N ALA A 120 1.72 9.25 2.42
CA ALA A 120 1.92 8.82 1.05
C ALA A 120 2.51 9.97 0.23
N GLY A 121 3.83 9.95 0.04
CA GLY A 121 4.55 11.05 -0.59
C GLY A 121 4.38 12.35 0.20
N ASP A 122 3.84 13.37 -0.45
CA ASP A 122 3.53 14.69 0.12
C ASP A 122 2.15 14.77 0.79
N THR A 123 1.43 13.67 0.89
CA THR A 123 0.06 13.67 1.40
C THR A 123 -0.02 12.93 2.74
N VAL A 124 -0.64 13.58 3.72
CA VAL A 124 -1.01 12.97 5.01
C VAL A 124 -2.52 12.79 5.05
N THR A 125 -2.96 11.58 5.32
CA THR A 125 -4.36 11.24 5.45
C THR A 125 -4.65 10.78 6.87
N PHE A 126 -5.56 11.46 7.56
CA PHE A 126 -6.12 10.99 8.82
C PHE A 126 -7.36 10.15 8.55
N ARG A 127 -7.44 9.00 9.22
CA ARG A 127 -8.60 8.12 9.18
C ARG A 127 -9.02 7.73 10.59
N LYS A 128 -10.31 7.48 10.77
CA LYS A 128 -10.88 7.06 12.05
C LYS A 128 -11.80 5.87 11.86
N LEU A 129 -11.64 4.88 12.74
CA LEU A 129 -12.53 3.73 12.90
C LEU A 129 -13.32 3.87 14.19
N THR A 130 -14.61 3.59 14.13
CA THR A 130 -15.42 3.36 15.32
C THR A 130 -15.82 1.89 15.36
N ILE A 131 -15.48 1.21 16.44
CA ILE A 131 -15.69 -0.23 16.58
C ILE A 131 -16.69 -0.48 17.70
N ASN A 132 -17.81 -1.12 17.38
CA ASN A 132 -18.76 -1.61 18.37
C ASN A 132 -18.47 -3.09 18.69
N GLY A 133 -17.64 -3.31 19.68
CA GLY A 133 -17.26 -4.65 20.14
C GLY A 133 -18.34 -5.37 20.94
N SER A 134 -19.44 -4.71 21.27
CA SER A 134 -20.58 -5.32 22.00
C SER A 134 -21.58 -5.98 21.07
N SER A 135 -21.57 -5.63 19.78
CA SER A 135 -22.42 -6.26 18.77
C SER A 135 -21.83 -7.59 18.28
N ARG A 136 -22.69 -8.47 17.80
CA ARG A 136 -22.30 -9.72 17.13
C ARG A 136 -23.08 -9.87 15.82
N PRO A 137 -22.43 -9.82 14.66
CA PRO A 137 -20.98 -9.60 14.48
C PRO A 137 -20.52 -8.23 14.98
N VAL A 138 -19.21 -8.08 15.22
CA VAL A 138 -18.58 -6.80 15.55
C VAL A 138 -18.84 -5.82 14.40
N LEU A 139 -19.42 -4.67 14.73
CA LEU A 139 -19.70 -3.62 13.74
C LEU A 139 -18.56 -2.60 13.72
N VAL A 140 -18.13 -2.27 12.51
CA VAL A 140 -17.10 -1.27 12.27
C VAL A 140 -17.63 -0.21 11.35
N LYS A 141 -17.43 1.04 11.74
CA LYS A 141 -17.68 2.21 10.90
C LYS A 141 -16.33 2.87 10.59
N LEU A 142 -15.96 2.90 9.33
CA LEU A 142 -14.87 3.72 8.84
C LEU A 142 -15.45 5.10 8.51
N GLU A 143 -14.88 6.14 9.11
CA GLU A 143 -15.23 7.53 8.79
C GLU A 143 -14.48 7.98 7.53
N ASP A 144 -15.04 8.98 6.83
CA ASP A 144 -14.41 9.51 5.63
C ASP A 144 -13.02 10.07 5.95
N PRO A 145 -12.02 9.81 5.10
CA PRO A 145 -10.67 10.26 5.32
C PRO A 145 -10.57 11.79 5.19
N VAL A 146 -9.72 12.39 6.01
CA VAL A 146 -9.33 13.79 5.87
C VAL A 146 -7.88 13.83 5.43
N SER A 147 -7.63 14.37 4.24
CA SER A 147 -6.30 14.44 3.66
C SER A 147 -5.83 15.88 3.53
N THR A 148 -4.54 16.10 3.74
CA THR A 148 -3.86 17.37 3.48
C THR A 148 -2.54 17.11 2.77
N LYS A 149 -2.13 18.03 1.91
CA LYS A 149 -0.78 18.02 1.35
C LYS A 149 0.19 18.69 2.30
N LEU A 150 1.37 18.12 2.42
CA LEU A 150 2.47 18.71 3.13
C LEU A 150 3.13 19.77 2.24
N GLU A 151 3.42 20.93 2.81
CA GLU A 151 4.18 21.96 2.10
C GLU A 151 5.66 21.54 1.97
N PRO A 152 6.37 21.99 0.92
CA PRO A 152 7.78 21.60 0.70
C PRO A 152 8.72 21.90 1.86
N GLU A 153 8.39 22.88 2.68
CA GLU A 153 9.14 23.25 3.90
C GLU A 153 9.04 22.18 5.00
N GLU A 154 8.18 21.18 4.82
CA GLU A 154 7.91 20.14 5.80
C GLU A 154 8.91 18.98 5.76
N GLU A 155 9.81 18.92 4.78
CA GLU A 155 10.99 18.04 4.86
C GLU A 155 11.82 18.29 6.14
N ILE A 156 11.81 19.54 6.63
CA ILE A 156 12.45 19.90 7.90
C ILE A 156 11.67 19.34 9.09
N ARG A 157 10.35 19.22 8.99
CA ARG A 157 9.51 18.68 10.06
C ARG A 157 9.72 17.18 10.26
N ASP A 158 10.05 16.42 9.23
CA ASP A 158 10.38 15.00 9.39
C ASP A 158 11.55 14.84 10.35
N VAL A 159 12.59 15.66 10.23
CA VAL A 159 13.74 15.64 11.14
C VAL A 159 13.34 16.04 12.57
N GLU A 160 12.47 17.03 12.72
CA GLU A 160 11.97 17.45 14.04
C GLU A 160 11.01 16.42 14.65
N PHE A 161 10.17 15.78 13.85
CA PHE A 161 9.31 14.69 14.27
C PHE A 161 10.15 13.49 14.76
N TYR A 162 11.17 13.08 14.01
CA TYR A 162 12.08 12.03 14.43
C TYR A 162 12.86 12.40 15.69
N ARG A 163 13.31 13.65 15.83
CA ARG A 163 13.95 14.15 17.06
C ARG A 163 12.99 14.12 18.24
N PHE A 164 11.75 14.52 18.05
CA PHE A 164 10.71 14.47 19.08
C PHE A 164 10.47 13.02 19.52
N ILE A 165 10.27 12.11 18.57
CA ILE A 165 10.06 10.67 18.86
C ILE A 165 11.27 10.08 19.57
N SER A 166 12.49 10.35 19.10
CA SER A 166 13.74 9.87 19.72
C SER A 166 13.87 10.37 21.17
N LYS A 167 13.59 11.64 21.41
CA LYS A 167 13.61 12.23 22.74
C LYS A 167 12.55 11.63 23.65
N THR A 168 11.34 11.38 23.14
CA THR A 168 10.22 10.84 23.91
C THR A 168 10.45 9.36 24.26
N LEU A 169 11.03 8.59 23.36
CA LEU A 169 11.33 7.18 23.59
C LEU A 169 12.66 6.95 24.32
N GLY A 170 13.46 8.02 24.57
CA GLY A 170 14.77 7.92 25.20
C GLY A 170 15.79 7.12 24.39
N LYS A 171 15.58 6.97 23.10
CA LYS A 171 16.45 6.26 22.15
C LYS A 171 16.82 7.18 20.99
N GLU A 172 18.08 7.21 20.63
CA GLU A 172 18.46 7.76 19.33
C GLU A 172 18.07 6.73 18.27
N LEU A 173 17.09 7.08 17.44
CA LEU A 173 16.62 6.22 16.35
C LEU A 173 17.62 6.16 15.19
N PHE A 174 18.56 7.11 15.15
CA PHE A 174 19.65 7.14 14.18
C PHE A 174 20.94 7.56 14.87
N SER A 175 21.78 6.60 15.19
CA SER A 175 23.21 6.85 15.33
C SER A 175 23.83 6.82 13.94
N SER A 176 24.41 7.93 13.53
CA SER A 176 25.20 8.10 12.30
C SER A 176 26.29 7.05 12.18
#